data_48abc8f1dc6fd9c3f6d93642d3404509
#
_entry.id   48abc8f1dc6fd9c3f6d93642d3404509
#
_cell.length_a   1.000
_cell.length_b   1.000
_cell.length_c   1.000
_cell.angle_alpha   90.00
_cell.angle_beta   90.00
_cell.angle_gamma   90.00
#
_symmetry.space_group_name_H-M   'P 1'
#
loop_
_entity.id
_entity.type
_entity.pdbx_description
1 polymer ?
#
loop_
_entity_poly.entity_id
_entity_poly.type
_entity_poly.pdbx_seq_one_letter_code
_entity_poly.pdbx_strand_id
1 'polypeptide(L)'
;MKRFVFPALFFFCLNVLLVSLPAQAAGVGGVVAPASLNSGAVMILDARSKNVLYQKNADTVMPIASLTKLMTALVVLEAKQDMKQMLTVTSADVDRLKYSSSRLKVGTRLTRAAMLHIALMSSENRAASALGRNYPGGARRFVKAMNAKARALGMKNTRYVEPTGLSSANVSTPSDLARLVIAAEKKPLIRRYSTDRRYVIRQGKERTVYRNTNRLTASASWGIRLQKTGYISEAGRCLVMYAMVRKRPTVMVFLDAQGKLSHTADANRVRTWMATFRKLARH
;
A
#
# COMPACT_ATOMS: atom_id res chain seq x y z
N MET A 1 -75.71 -35.42 6.33
CA MET A 1 -74.81 -34.44 5.76
C MET A 1 -74.14 -33.64 6.89
N LYS A 2 -72.92 -34.00 7.27
CA LYS A 2 -72.18 -33.32 8.35
C LYS A 2 -71.13 -32.43 7.71
N ARG A 3 -71.21 -31.09 7.93
CA ARG A 3 -70.22 -30.09 7.46
C ARG A 3 -69.04 -30.07 8.46
N PHE A 4 -67.87 -30.34 7.94
CA PHE A 4 -66.59 -30.14 8.68
C PHE A 4 -66.13 -28.70 8.45
N VAL A 5 -65.93 -27.97 9.54
CA VAL A 5 -65.31 -26.63 9.56
C VAL A 5 -63.84 -26.82 9.93
N PHE A 6 -62.93 -26.42 9.05
CA PHE A 6 -61.47 -26.37 9.32
C PHE A 6 -61.13 -25.00 9.93
N PRO A 7 -60.36 -24.92 11.01
CA PRO A 7 -59.83 -23.65 11.50
C PRO A 7 -58.58 -23.27 10.72
N ALA A 8 -58.57 -22.01 10.22
CA ALA A 8 -57.41 -21.41 9.59
C ALA A 8 -56.33 -21.09 10.64
N LEU A 9 -55.12 -21.68 10.46
CA LEU A 9 -53.96 -21.37 11.26
C LEU A 9 -53.26 -20.14 10.67
N PHE A 10 -53.29 -19.02 11.37
CA PHE A 10 -52.52 -17.82 11.04
C PHE A 10 -51.08 -18.03 11.48
N PHE A 11 -50.17 -18.20 10.51
CA PHE A 11 -48.71 -18.13 10.74
C PHE A 11 -48.30 -16.67 10.86
N PHE A 12 -47.94 -16.25 12.04
CA PHE A 12 -47.31 -14.96 12.30
C PHE A 12 -45.82 -15.09 11.96
N CYS A 13 -45.42 -14.59 10.76
CA CYS A 13 -43.99 -14.48 10.43
C CYS A 13 -43.37 -13.33 11.24
N LEU A 14 -42.65 -13.69 12.30
CA LEU A 14 -41.82 -12.78 13.07
C LEU A 14 -40.57 -12.43 12.25
N ASN A 15 -40.58 -11.28 11.57
CA ASN A 15 -39.38 -10.74 10.91
C ASN A 15 -38.39 -10.27 11.98
N VAL A 16 -37.39 -11.10 12.29
CA VAL A 16 -36.25 -10.68 13.09
C VAL A 16 -35.35 -9.82 12.21
N LEU A 17 -35.42 -8.51 12.38
CA LEU A 17 -34.42 -7.58 11.83
C LEU A 17 -33.08 -7.87 12.54
N LEU A 18 -32.20 -8.59 11.85
CA LEU A 18 -30.78 -8.67 12.21
C LEU A 18 -30.14 -7.29 11.99
N VAL A 19 -30.13 -6.49 13.05
CA VAL A 19 -29.30 -5.27 13.09
C VAL A 19 -27.85 -5.73 13.16
N SER A 20 -27.14 -5.66 12.04
CA SER A 20 -25.69 -5.85 11.99
C SER A 20 -25.01 -4.73 12.77
N LEU A 21 -24.58 -5.02 13.99
CA LEU A 21 -23.71 -4.14 14.76
C LEU A 21 -22.39 -3.96 14.01
N PRO A 22 -21.88 -2.72 13.89
CA PRO A 22 -20.57 -2.50 13.29
C PRO A 22 -19.52 -3.24 14.13
N ALA A 23 -18.66 -4.03 13.46
CA ALA A 23 -17.56 -4.74 14.09
C ALA A 23 -16.67 -3.74 14.84
N GLN A 24 -16.78 -3.72 16.17
CA GLN A 24 -15.93 -2.89 17.02
C GLN A 24 -14.47 -3.35 16.88
N ALA A 25 -13.59 -2.39 16.61
CA ALA A 25 -12.17 -2.63 16.55
C ALA A 25 -11.66 -3.11 17.91
N ALA A 26 -11.28 -4.39 17.99
CA ALA A 26 -10.76 -4.98 19.23
C ALA A 26 -9.39 -4.37 19.55
N GLY A 27 -9.34 -3.58 20.61
CA GLY A 27 -8.09 -3.12 21.22
C GLY A 27 -7.49 -4.26 22.06
N VAL A 28 -6.23 -4.60 21.82
CA VAL A 28 -5.51 -5.59 22.59
C VAL A 28 -5.07 -4.97 23.93
N GLY A 29 -5.57 -5.51 25.04
CA GLY A 29 -5.09 -5.23 26.38
C GLY A 29 -5.29 -3.79 26.90
N GLY A 30 -6.53 -3.37 27.18
CA GLY A 30 -6.82 -2.14 27.95
C GLY A 30 -6.41 -0.80 27.33
N VAL A 31 -5.86 -0.78 26.13
CA VAL A 31 -5.46 0.44 25.41
C VAL A 31 -6.63 0.93 24.58
N VAL A 32 -7.09 2.16 24.88
CA VAL A 32 -8.12 2.84 24.07
C VAL A 32 -7.67 2.89 22.60
N ALA A 33 -8.56 2.55 21.69
CA ALA A 33 -8.28 2.60 20.24
C ALA A 33 -7.83 4.02 19.81
N PRO A 34 -7.07 4.16 18.70
CA PRO A 34 -6.75 5.48 18.19
C PRO A 34 -8.02 6.24 17.86
N ALA A 35 -8.00 7.58 18.03
CA ALA A 35 -9.08 8.44 17.60
C ALA A 35 -9.52 8.09 16.17
N SER A 36 -10.81 8.26 15.84
CA SER A 36 -11.39 7.78 14.58
C SER A 36 -10.48 8.00 13.37
N LEU A 37 -10.16 6.90 12.67
CA LEU A 37 -9.34 6.92 11.47
C LEU A 37 -10.24 7.02 10.24
N ASN A 38 -9.86 7.89 9.30
CA ASN A 38 -10.60 8.14 8.05
C ASN A 38 -10.38 7.04 7.00
N SER A 39 -9.34 6.21 7.18
CA SER A 39 -9.07 5.07 6.29
C SER A 39 -10.14 4.00 6.46
N GLY A 40 -10.65 3.47 5.35
CA GLY A 40 -11.66 2.39 5.33
C GLY A 40 -11.11 1.08 5.88
N ALA A 41 -9.82 0.79 5.64
CA ALA A 41 -9.14 -0.40 6.16
C ALA A 41 -7.74 -0.05 6.67
N VAL A 42 -7.35 -0.66 7.82
CA VAL A 42 -6.12 -0.32 8.55
C VAL A 42 -5.48 -1.57 9.16
N MET A 43 -4.14 -1.62 9.15
CA MET A 43 -3.33 -2.53 9.93
C MET A 43 -2.18 -1.78 10.57
N ILE A 44 -2.05 -1.86 11.90
CA ILE A 44 -0.92 -1.36 12.67
C ILE A 44 -0.29 -2.54 13.39
N LEU A 45 0.99 -2.79 13.11
CA LEU A 45 1.71 -3.97 13.54
C LEU A 45 3.04 -3.59 14.18
N ASP A 46 3.39 -4.20 15.31
CA ASP A 46 4.77 -4.20 15.80
C ASP A 46 5.61 -5.12 14.90
N ALA A 47 6.57 -4.55 14.19
CA ALA A 47 7.34 -5.32 13.19
C ALA A 47 8.32 -6.32 13.82
N ARG A 48 8.68 -6.18 15.12
CA ARG A 48 9.57 -7.09 15.83
C ARG A 48 8.81 -8.32 16.33
N SER A 49 7.75 -8.10 17.11
CA SER A 49 6.95 -9.18 17.71
C SER A 49 5.89 -9.72 16.76
N LYS A 50 5.57 -9.00 15.67
CA LYS A 50 4.45 -9.24 14.76
C LYS A 50 3.07 -9.14 15.43
N ASN A 51 3.00 -8.57 16.64
CA ASN A 51 1.74 -8.37 17.31
C ASN A 51 0.94 -7.25 16.62
N VAL A 52 -0.34 -7.51 16.39
CA VAL A 52 -1.28 -6.50 15.90
C VAL A 52 -1.57 -5.53 17.04
N LEU A 53 -1.30 -4.24 16.81
CA LEU A 53 -1.58 -3.16 17.76
C LEU A 53 -2.96 -2.56 17.53
N TYR A 54 -3.39 -2.49 16.27
CA TYR A 54 -4.72 -2.03 15.87
C TYR A 54 -5.05 -2.56 14.48
N GLN A 55 -6.30 -2.92 14.26
CA GLN A 55 -6.80 -3.30 12.95
C GLN A 55 -8.25 -2.84 12.73
N LYS A 56 -8.56 -2.55 11.48
CA LYS A 56 -9.92 -2.24 10.98
C LYS A 56 -10.03 -2.82 9.58
N ASN A 57 -10.99 -3.68 9.33
CA ASN A 57 -11.20 -4.31 8.01
C ASN A 57 -9.90 -4.89 7.41
N ALA A 58 -9.06 -5.53 8.26
CA ALA A 58 -7.68 -5.87 7.92
C ALA A 58 -7.54 -6.92 6.81
N ASP A 59 -8.57 -7.73 6.58
CA ASP A 59 -8.59 -8.79 5.56
C ASP A 59 -9.55 -8.49 4.40
N THR A 60 -10.10 -7.26 4.34
CA THR A 60 -10.91 -6.82 3.21
C THR A 60 -10.04 -6.61 1.99
N VAL A 61 -10.37 -7.30 0.88
CA VAL A 61 -9.70 -7.15 -0.42
C VAL A 61 -10.16 -5.89 -1.10
N MET A 62 -9.21 -5.04 -1.48
CA MET A 62 -9.51 -3.77 -2.18
C MET A 62 -8.38 -3.36 -3.12
N PRO A 63 -8.65 -2.46 -4.09
CA PRO A 63 -7.62 -1.88 -4.94
C PRO A 63 -6.55 -1.16 -4.11
N ILE A 64 -5.27 -1.28 -4.50
CA ILE A 64 -4.15 -0.78 -3.71
C ILE A 64 -3.34 0.32 -4.41
N ALA A 65 -3.77 0.72 -5.58
CA ALA A 65 -3.10 1.76 -6.35
C ALA A 65 -1.56 1.54 -6.40
N SER A 66 -0.79 2.62 -6.34
CA SER A 66 0.68 2.60 -6.44
C SER A 66 1.41 1.93 -5.27
N LEU A 67 0.74 1.39 -4.25
CA LEU A 67 1.40 0.49 -3.28
C LEU A 67 1.98 -0.75 -3.98
N THR A 68 1.41 -1.13 -5.14
CA THR A 68 1.92 -2.12 -6.11
C THR A 68 3.42 -1.97 -6.37
N LYS A 69 3.93 -0.73 -6.43
CA LYS A 69 5.34 -0.46 -6.75
C LYS A 69 6.34 -0.98 -5.71
N LEU A 70 5.90 -1.32 -4.50
CA LEU A 70 6.75 -2.04 -3.54
C LEU A 70 7.01 -3.49 -3.99
N MET A 71 5.99 -4.18 -4.49
CA MET A 71 6.15 -5.51 -5.09
C MET A 71 7.01 -5.44 -6.35
N THR A 72 6.76 -4.44 -7.21
CA THR A 72 7.58 -4.16 -8.38
C THR A 72 9.06 -4.03 -8.00
N ALA A 73 9.36 -3.26 -6.97
CA ALA A 73 10.73 -3.07 -6.49
C ALA A 73 11.36 -4.36 -5.97
N LEU A 74 10.64 -5.18 -5.21
CA LEU A 74 11.13 -6.48 -4.74
C LEU A 74 11.50 -7.40 -5.91
N VAL A 75 10.62 -7.54 -6.90
CA VAL A 75 10.84 -8.41 -8.06
C VAL A 75 12.01 -7.92 -8.91
N VAL A 76 12.13 -6.59 -9.13
CA VAL A 76 13.26 -6.00 -9.85
C VAL A 76 14.59 -6.32 -9.16
N LEU A 77 14.68 -6.16 -7.85
CA LEU A 77 15.90 -6.40 -7.09
C LEU A 77 16.24 -7.89 -7.00
N GLU A 78 15.24 -8.75 -6.87
CA GLU A 78 15.44 -10.20 -6.79
C GLU A 78 15.85 -10.83 -8.12
N ALA A 79 15.51 -10.18 -9.24
CA ALA A 79 15.95 -10.59 -10.57
C ALA A 79 17.47 -10.39 -10.79
N LYS A 80 18.18 -9.68 -9.89
CA LYS A 80 19.63 -9.42 -9.93
C LYS A 80 20.13 -8.87 -11.28
N GLN A 81 19.26 -8.17 -12.01
CA GLN A 81 19.65 -7.52 -13.26
C GLN A 81 20.58 -6.35 -12.99
N ASP A 82 21.43 -6.03 -13.96
CA ASP A 82 22.34 -4.88 -13.85
C ASP A 82 21.56 -3.57 -13.60
N MET A 83 21.82 -2.96 -12.47
CA MET A 83 21.17 -1.70 -12.06
C MET A 83 21.70 -0.49 -12.82
N LYS A 84 22.86 -0.62 -13.50
CA LYS A 84 23.43 0.42 -14.39
C LYS A 84 22.88 0.32 -15.80
N GLN A 85 22.21 -0.79 -16.17
CA GLN A 85 21.62 -0.95 -17.49
C GLN A 85 20.67 0.21 -17.81
N MET A 86 20.85 0.81 -19.00
CA MET A 86 20.00 1.88 -19.51
C MET A 86 18.68 1.31 -20.03
N LEU A 87 17.57 1.82 -19.53
CA LEU A 87 16.22 1.49 -19.97
C LEU A 87 15.62 2.69 -20.69
N THR A 88 14.93 2.44 -21.80
CA THR A 88 14.25 3.47 -22.58
C THR A 88 12.75 3.46 -22.27
N VAL A 89 12.18 4.61 -22.00
CA VAL A 89 10.72 4.81 -21.93
C VAL A 89 10.16 4.76 -23.35
N THR A 90 9.17 3.92 -23.58
CA THR A 90 8.52 3.78 -24.89
C THR A 90 7.05 4.18 -24.83
N SER A 91 6.36 4.21 -25.96
CA SER A 91 4.91 4.44 -26.03
C SER A 91 4.10 3.39 -25.27
N ALA A 92 4.66 2.17 -25.08
CA ALA A 92 4.06 1.12 -24.27
C ALA A 92 4.02 1.43 -22.76
N ASP A 93 4.84 2.39 -22.31
CA ASP A 93 4.89 2.82 -20.90
C ASP A 93 3.93 3.98 -20.60
N VAL A 94 3.25 4.50 -21.61
CA VAL A 94 2.26 5.59 -21.47
C VAL A 94 0.98 5.03 -20.85
N ASP A 95 0.54 5.66 -19.77
CA ASP A 95 -0.73 5.31 -19.12
C ASP A 95 -1.93 5.64 -20.01
N ARG A 96 -2.66 4.60 -20.39
CA ARG A 96 -3.91 4.69 -21.15
C ARG A 96 -5.14 4.25 -20.34
N LEU A 97 -4.95 3.92 -19.06
CA LEU A 97 -6.04 3.50 -18.16
C LEU A 97 -6.61 4.67 -17.36
N LYS A 98 -5.74 5.53 -16.86
CA LYS A 98 -6.09 6.65 -15.98
C LYS A 98 -5.60 7.99 -16.53
N TYR A 99 -4.89 7.97 -17.65
CA TYR A 99 -4.33 9.15 -18.30
C TYR A 99 -3.48 10.00 -17.36
N SER A 100 -2.77 9.36 -16.44
CA SER A 100 -1.92 10.03 -15.47
C SER A 100 -0.75 10.74 -16.17
N SER A 101 -0.47 11.96 -15.73
CA SER A 101 0.67 12.73 -16.24
C SER A 101 2.00 12.11 -15.80
N SER A 102 3.03 12.28 -16.64
CA SER A 102 4.39 11.88 -16.34
C SER A 102 5.39 12.94 -16.84
N ARG A 103 6.47 13.13 -16.09
CA ARG A 103 7.60 13.97 -16.47
C ARG A 103 8.65 13.22 -17.29
N LEU A 104 8.53 11.89 -17.42
CA LEU A 104 9.35 11.10 -18.31
C LEU A 104 8.75 11.15 -19.72
N LYS A 105 9.43 11.77 -20.67
CA LYS A 105 9.05 11.75 -22.10
C LYS A 105 9.33 10.37 -22.70
N VAL A 106 8.57 9.96 -23.70
CA VAL A 106 8.92 8.82 -24.56
C VAL A 106 10.29 9.10 -25.19
N GLY A 107 11.15 8.09 -25.27
CA GLY A 107 12.55 8.22 -25.67
C GLY A 107 13.50 8.50 -24.52
N THR A 108 13.02 8.89 -23.34
CA THR A 108 13.89 9.11 -22.15
C THR A 108 14.65 7.82 -21.81
N ARG A 109 15.97 7.94 -21.61
CA ARG A 109 16.84 6.82 -21.20
C ARG A 109 17.38 7.08 -19.80
N LEU A 110 17.15 6.13 -18.88
CA LEU A 110 17.64 6.18 -17.50
C LEU A 110 18.17 4.80 -17.10
N THR A 111 19.09 4.79 -16.14
CA THR A 111 19.52 3.51 -15.54
C THR A 111 18.34 2.82 -14.85
N ARG A 112 18.37 1.49 -14.77
CA ARG A 112 17.39 0.71 -13.98
C ARG A 112 17.29 1.23 -12.55
N ALA A 113 18.42 1.58 -11.94
CA ALA A 113 18.45 2.20 -10.60
C ALA A 113 17.67 3.52 -10.53
N ALA A 114 17.85 4.41 -11.49
CA ALA A 114 17.14 5.70 -11.54
C ALA A 114 15.63 5.50 -11.77
N MET A 115 15.24 4.57 -12.66
CA MET A 115 13.83 4.20 -12.86
C MET A 115 13.21 3.67 -11.56
N LEU A 116 13.89 2.76 -10.85
CA LEU A 116 13.42 2.22 -9.57
C LEU A 116 13.30 3.31 -8.50
N HIS A 117 14.27 4.22 -8.45
CA HIS A 117 14.27 5.32 -7.48
C HIS A 117 13.04 6.21 -7.64
N ILE A 118 12.78 6.72 -8.85
CA ILE A 118 11.63 7.61 -9.07
C ILE A 118 10.27 6.88 -9.02
N ALA A 119 10.24 5.59 -9.36
CA ALA A 119 9.04 4.76 -9.18
C ALA A 119 8.65 4.63 -7.70
N LEU A 120 9.61 4.46 -6.80
CA LEU A 120 9.36 4.37 -5.36
C LEU A 120 9.10 5.73 -4.72
N MET A 121 9.96 6.72 -4.97
CA MET A 121 9.93 8.02 -4.31
C MET A 121 8.78 8.91 -4.81
N SER A 122 8.68 9.07 -6.13
CA SER A 122 7.70 9.97 -6.79
C SER A 122 6.51 9.23 -7.38
N SER A 123 6.45 7.91 -7.21
CA SER A 123 5.37 7.10 -7.78
C SER A 123 5.28 7.15 -9.32
N GLU A 124 6.43 7.33 -10.01
CA GLU A 124 6.48 7.50 -11.47
C GLU A 124 5.99 6.25 -12.21
N ASN A 125 4.88 6.39 -12.96
CA ASN A 125 4.20 5.27 -13.60
C ASN A 125 4.97 4.72 -14.79
N ARG A 126 5.51 5.60 -15.68
CA ARG A 126 6.29 5.15 -16.85
C ARG A 126 7.58 4.45 -16.43
N ALA A 127 8.19 4.86 -15.32
CA ALA A 127 9.35 4.17 -14.76
C ALA A 127 9.00 2.76 -14.26
N ALA A 128 7.89 2.60 -13.54
CA ALA A 128 7.45 1.30 -13.07
C ALA A 128 7.05 0.35 -14.23
N SER A 129 6.38 0.88 -15.26
CA SER A 129 6.06 0.16 -16.49
C SER A 129 7.31 -0.30 -17.22
N ALA A 130 8.28 0.60 -17.46
CA ALA A 130 9.55 0.28 -18.11
C ALA A 130 10.34 -0.79 -17.36
N LEU A 131 10.35 -0.77 -16.02
CA LEU A 131 10.96 -1.81 -15.20
C LEU A 131 10.32 -3.19 -15.43
N GLY A 132 8.99 -3.26 -15.42
CA GLY A 132 8.27 -4.50 -15.68
C GLY A 132 8.46 -5.02 -17.12
N ARG A 133 8.43 -4.12 -18.10
CA ARG A 133 8.62 -4.46 -19.52
C ARG A 133 10.05 -4.97 -19.81
N ASN A 134 11.05 -4.43 -19.15
CA ASN A 134 12.45 -4.84 -19.28
C ASN A 134 12.88 -5.96 -18.31
N TYR A 135 11.93 -6.67 -17.73
CA TYR A 135 12.18 -7.88 -16.96
C TYR A 135 12.50 -9.05 -17.92
N PRO A 136 13.32 -10.04 -17.53
CA PRO A 136 13.58 -11.21 -18.36
C PRO A 136 12.28 -11.94 -18.76
N GLY A 137 11.97 -11.94 -20.05
CA GLY A 137 10.72 -12.45 -20.61
C GLY A 137 9.54 -11.49 -20.59
N GLY A 138 9.80 -10.19 -20.31
CA GLY A 138 8.86 -9.10 -20.50
C GLY A 138 7.79 -8.97 -19.40
N ALA A 139 6.84 -8.05 -19.64
CA ALA A 139 5.82 -7.67 -18.67
C ALA A 139 4.96 -8.83 -18.17
N ARG A 140 4.61 -9.79 -19.04
CA ARG A 140 3.83 -10.97 -18.64
C ARG A 140 4.56 -11.83 -17.61
N ARG A 141 5.87 -12.10 -17.82
CA ARG A 141 6.68 -12.84 -16.87
C ARG A 141 6.90 -12.05 -15.59
N PHE A 142 7.03 -10.72 -15.69
CA PHE A 142 7.13 -9.85 -14.52
C PHE A 142 5.90 -9.98 -13.61
N VAL A 143 4.69 -9.88 -14.16
CA VAL A 143 3.43 -10.04 -13.40
C VAL A 143 3.34 -11.45 -12.79
N LYS A 144 3.75 -12.49 -13.53
CA LYS A 144 3.83 -13.86 -12.97
C LYS A 144 4.78 -13.90 -11.75
N ALA A 145 5.93 -13.23 -11.84
CA ALA A 145 6.90 -13.15 -10.73
C ALA A 145 6.34 -12.36 -9.54
N MET A 146 5.60 -11.24 -9.77
CA MET A 146 4.92 -10.49 -8.69
C MET A 146 3.94 -11.39 -7.92
N ASN A 147 3.11 -12.13 -8.62
CA ASN A 147 2.13 -13.04 -7.99
C ASN A 147 2.81 -14.25 -7.32
N ALA A 148 3.88 -14.79 -7.89
CA ALA A 148 4.69 -15.83 -7.24
C ALA A 148 5.32 -15.32 -5.95
N LYS A 149 5.86 -14.09 -5.96
CA LYS A 149 6.40 -13.44 -4.76
C LYS A 149 5.34 -13.18 -3.70
N ALA A 150 4.13 -12.75 -4.09
CA ALA A 150 3.02 -12.58 -3.17
C ALA A 150 2.70 -13.91 -2.45
N ARG A 151 2.58 -15.00 -3.18
CA ARG A 151 2.37 -16.34 -2.58
C ARG A 151 3.50 -16.74 -1.64
N ALA A 152 4.76 -16.53 -2.03
CA ALA A 152 5.93 -16.84 -1.21
C ALA A 152 5.98 -16.02 0.10
N LEU A 153 5.38 -14.83 0.12
CA LEU A 153 5.23 -13.99 1.32
C LEU A 153 3.99 -14.33 2.14
N GLY A 154 3.18 -15.31 1.74
CA GLY A 154 1.92 -15.66 2.39
C GLY A 154 0.80 -14.63 2.18
N MET A 155 0.89 -13.81 1.12
CA MET A 155 -0.11 -12.82 0.74
C MET A 155 -1.25 -13.50 -0.05
N LYS A 156 -2.12 -14.21 0.65
CA LYS A 156 -3.13 -15.10 0.07
C LYS A 156 -4.25 -14.35 -0.66
N ASN A 157 -4.52 -13.12 -0.25
CA ASN A 157 -5.60 -12.28 -0.76
C ASN A 157 -5.07 -11.16 -1.67
N THR A 158 -3.89 -11.37 -2.29
CA THR A 158 -3.22 -10.39 -3.14
C THR A 158 -3.13 -10.88 -4.58
N ARG A 159 -3.48 -10.02 -5.52
CA ARG A 159 -3.33 -10.26 -6.95
C ARG A 159 -2.78 -9.03 -7.65
N TYR A 160 -1.80 -9.25 -8.53
CA TYR A 160 -1.23 -8.25 -9.42
C TYR A 160 -1.55 -8.58 -10.88
N VAL A 161 -1.90 -7.56 -11.67
CA VAL A 161 -2.13 -7.67 -13.11
C VAL A 161 -1.17 -6.80 -13.93
N GLU A 162 -0.52 -5.81 -13.28
CA GLU A 162 0.46 -4.92 -13.92
C GLU A 162 1.39 -4.27 -12.87
N PRO A 163 2.56 -3.65 -13.27
CA PRO A 163 3.60 -3.22 -12.32
C PRO A 163 3.38 -1.85 -11.68
N THR A 164 2.36 -1.07 -12.09
CA THR A 164 2.24 0.35 -11.70
C THR A 164 1.23 0.60 -10.58
N GLY A 165 0.15 -0.16 -10.53
CA GLY A 165 -1.01 0.05 -9.67
C GLY A 165 -2.02 1.04 -10.25
N LEU A 166 -2.02 1.25 -11.55
CA LEU A 166 -3.04 2.02 -12.27
C LEU A 166 -4.33 1.20 -12.46
N SER A 167 -4.20 -0.12 -12.60
CA SER A 167 -5.34 -1.01 -12.66
C SER A 167 -5.95 -1.24 -11.28
N SER A 168 -7.27 -1.05 -11.17
CA SER A 168 -8.05 -1.41 -9.98
C SER A 168 -8.07 -2.92 -9.70
N ALA A 169 -7.66 -3.74 -10.66
CA ALA A 169 -7.51 -5.19 -10.49
C ALA A 169 -6.21 -5.60 -9.76
N ASN A 170 -5.30 -4.66 -9.46
CA ASN A 170 -4.25 -4.85 -8.47
C ASN A 170 -4.87 -4.70 -7.08
N VAL A 171 -5.10 -5.82 -6.43
CA VAL A 171 -5.82 -5.87 -5.14
C VAL A 171 -4.99 -6.55 -4.05
N SER A 172 -5.25 -6.17 -2.82
CA SER A 172 -4.64 -6.76 -1.63
C SER A 172 -5.48 -6.45 -0.39
N THR A 173 -5.01 -6.89 0.78
CA THR A 173 -5.57 -6.57 2.09
C THR A 173 -4.54 -5.83 2.94
N PRO A 174 -4.95 -5.07 3.97
CA PRO A 174 -4.02 -4.51 4.95
C PRO A 174 -3.07 -5.54 5.57
N SER A 175 -3.57 -6.73 5.91
CA SER A 175 -2.78 -7.84 6.46
C SER A 175 -1.68 -8.31 5.50
N ASP A 176 -2.01 -8.50 4.24
CA ASP A 176 -1.04 -8.91 3.22
C ASP A 176 -0.02 -7.81 2.92
N LEU A 177 -0.46 -6.55 2.85
CA LEU A 177 0.44 -5.42 2.65
C LEU A 177 1.42 -5.24 3.82
N ALA A 178 1.03 -5.57 5.05
CA ALA A 178 1.96 -5.57 6.17
C ALA A 178 3.10 -6.58 5.97
N ARG A 179 2.81 -7.77 5.43
CA ARG A 179 3.84 -8.77 5.04
C ARG A 179 4.76 -8.23 3.96
N LEU A 180 4.20 -7.57 2.95
CA LEU A 180 4.98 -6.94 1.88
C LEU A 180 5.93 -5.86 2.43
N VAL A 181 5.44 -4.99 3.32
CA VAL A 181 6.25 -3.91 3.93
C VAL A 181 7.41 -4.49 4.72
N ILE A 182 7.19 -5.55 5.53
CA ILE A 182 8.25 -6.23 6.29
C ILE A 182 9.30 -6.83 5.36
N ALA A 183 8.89 -7.46 4.25
CA ALA A 183 9.81 -8.04 3.28
C ALA A 183 10.61 -6.95 2.53
N ALA A 184 9.95 -5.89 2.13
CA ALA A 184 10.55 -4.78 1.39
C ALA A 184 11.54 -3.98 2.24
N GLU A 185 11.26 -3.82 3.54
CA GLU A 185 12.14 -3.11 4.47
C GLU A 185 13.52 -3.77 4.61
N LYS A 186 13.62 -5.08 4.43
CA LYS A 186 14.90 -5.80 4.44
C LYS A 186 15.84 -5.42 3.29
N LYS A 187 15.34 -4.75 2.25
CA LYS A 187 16.12 -4.34 1.07
C LYS A 187 16.65 -2.91 1.23
N PRO A 188 17.96 -2.68 1.39
CA PRO A 188 18.53 -1.33 1.61
C PRO A 188 18.15 -0.32 0.54
N LEU A 189 18.12 -0.71 -0.74
CA LEU A 189 17.75 0.17 -1.84
C LEU A 189 16.28 0.59 -1.76
N ILE A 190 15.36 -0.30 -1.35
CA ILE A 190 13.95 0.07 -1.18
C ILE A 190 13.81 1.07 -0.04
N ARG A 191 14.49 0.85 1.09
CA ARG A 191 14.48 1.82 2.19
C ARG A 191 14.91 3.19 1.71
N ARG A 192 16.11 3.27 1.13
CA ARG A 192 16.69 4.53 0.64
C ARG A 192 15.79 5.20 -0.38
N TYR A 193 15.46 4.51 -1.47
CA TYR A 193 14.71 5.10 -2.58
C TYR A 193 13.28 5.51 -2.21
N SER A 194 12.63 4.79 -1.31
CA SER A 194 11.28 5.15 -0.88
C SER A 194 11.26 6.36 0.08
N THR A 195 12.37 6.67 0.77
CA THR A 195 12.42 7.73 1.79
C THR A 195 13.18 8.97 1.37
N ASP A 196 13.98 8.91 0.29
CA ASP A 196 14.66 10.10 -0.25
C ASP A 196 13.66 11.23 -0.52
N ARG A 197 14.02 12.45 -0.13
CA ARG A 197 13.11 13.62 -0.23
C ARG A 197 13.00 14.16 -1.63
N ARG A 198 14.11 14.12 -2.38
CA ARG A 198 14.20 14.58 -3.76
C ARG A 198 15.25 13.80 -4.53
N TYR A 199 15.04 13.68 -5.82
CA TYR A 199 16.01 13.13 -6.76
C TYR A 199 16.03 13.98 -8.03
N VAL A 200 17.21 14.23 -8.57
CA VAL A 200 17.39 15.08 -9.74
C VAL A 200 17.89 14.22 -10.89
N ILE A 201 17.14 14.21 -11.97
CA ILE A 201 17.55 13.61 -13.23
C ILE A 201 18.06 14.73 -14.14
N ARG A 202 19.22 14.52 -14.74
CA ARG A 202 19.84 15.39 -15.73
C ARG A 202 19.91 14.65 -17.05
N GLN A 203 19.44 15.28 -18.13
CA GLN A 203 19.48 14.75 -19.50
C GLN A 203 19.92 15.90 -20.43
N GLY A 204 21.18 15.90 -20.84
CA GLY A 204 21.78 17.05 -21.50
C GLY A 204 21.62 18.31 -20.66
N LYS A 205 21.01 19.35 -21.23
CA LYS A 205 20.73 20.62 -20.54
C LYS A 205 19.46 20.57 -19.66
N GLU A 206 18.59 19.58 -19.83
CA GLU A 206 17.34 19.46 -19.06
C GLU A 206 17.62 18.93 -17.65
N ARG A 207 16.93 19.52 -16.66
CA ARG A 207 16.98 19.12 -15.24
C ARG A 207 15.57 18.92 -14.72
N THR A 208 15.24 17.67 -14.37
CA THR A 208 13.94 17.33 -13.77
C THR A 208 14.11 16.96 -12.30
N VAL A 209 13.38 17.65 -11.42
CA VAL A 209 13.41 17.40 -9.98
C VAL A 209 12.20 16.54 -9.60
N TYR A 210 12.44 15.34 -9.10
CA TYR A 210 11.43 14.47 -8.50
C TYR A 210 11.39 14.70 -6.99
N ARG A 211 10.20 14.70 -6.41
CA ARG A 211 9.97 14.87 -4.95
C ARG A 211 9.21 13.68 -4.40
N ASN A 212 9.44 13.38 -3.12
CA ASN A 212 8.70 12.33 -2.44
C ASN A 212 7.21 12.67 -2.36
N THR A 213 6.36 11.67 -2.61
CA THR A 213 4.90 11.82 -2.53
C THR A 213 4.40 11.87 -1.08
N ASN A 214 5.13 11.30 -0.15
CA ASN A 214 4.80 11.35 1.28
C ASN A 214 5.54 12.50 1.97
N ARG A 215 4.81 13.56 2.31
CA ARG A 215 5.37 14.74 3.00
C ARG A 215 5.94 14.43 4.39
N LEU A 216 5.52 13.35 5.05
CA LEU A 216 6.05 12.96 6.35
C LEU A 216 7.55 12.62 6.32
N THR A 217 8.09 12.24 5.15
CA THR A 217 9.53 11.99 4.97
C THR A 217 10.38 13.26 5.16
N ALA A 218 9.78 14.44 5.11
CA ALA A 218 10.48 15.70 5.36
C ALA A 218 10.91 15.86 6.82
N SER A 219 10.24 15.20 7.77
CA SER A 219 10.57 15.26 9.20
C SER A 219 11.37 14.03 9.63
N ALA A 220 12.62 14.23 10.05
CA ALA A 220 13.47 13.18 10.60
C ALA A 220 12.87 12.51 11.85
N SER A 221 12.09 13.28 12.64
CA SER A 221 11.46 12.78 13.87
C SER A 221 10.44 11.66 13.64
N TRP A 222 10.01 11.45 12.39
CA TRP A 222 9.16 10.33 12.03
C TRP A 222 9.87 8.98 12.03
N GLY A 223 11.20 8.96 11.83
CA GLY A 223 11.96 7.71 11.76
C GLY A 223 11.46 6.75 10.67
N ILE A 224 10.98 7.29 9.54
CA ILE A 224 10.47 6.48 8.43
C ILE A 224 11.62 5.76 7.75
N ARG A 225 11.54 4.44 7.69
CA ARG A 225 12.53 3.57 7.01
C ARG A 225 12.05 3.08 5.65
N LEU A 226 10.75 3.03 5.44
CA LEU A 226 10.13 2.69 4.17
C LEU A 226 8.76 3.35 4.10
N GLN A 227 8.37 3.77 2.92
CA GLN A 227 7.01 4.23 2.66
C GLN A 227 6.60 4.04 1.20
N LYS A 228 5.30 4.04 0.97
CA LYS A 228 4.70 4.22 -0.35
C LYS A 228 3.29 4.77 -0.22
N THR A 229 2.96 5.78 -1.03
CA THR A 229 1.61 6.30 -1.19
C THR A 229 0.95 5.73 -2.44
N GLY A 230 -0.38 5.70 -2.48
CA GLY A 230 -1.18 5.32 -3.64
C GLY A 230 -2.45 6.15 -3.75
N TYR A 231 -2.91 6.34 -4.97
CA TYR A 231 -4.23 6.90 -5.26
C TYR A 231 -4.67 6.53 -6.68
N ILE A 232 -5.83 5.97 -6.77
CA ILE A 232 -6.75 5.97 -7.92
C ILE A 232 -8.15 6.16 -7.35
N SER A 233 -9.13 6.53 -8.15
CA SER A 233 -10.51 6.77 -7.68
C SER A 233 -11.10 5.58 -6.93
N GLU A 234 -10.83 4.36 -7.42
CA GLU A 234 -11.36 3.10 -6.87
C GLU A 234 -10.66 2.63 -5.60
N ALA A 235 -9.46 3.12 -5.33
CA ALA A 235 -8.68 2.75 -4.14
C ALA A 235 -8.74 3.78 -3.02
N GLY A 236 -9.25 4.98 -3.30
CA GLY A 236 -9.06 6.09 -2.38
C GLY A 236 -7.59 6.41 -2.14
N ARG A 237 -7.26 7.12 -1.09
CA ARG A 237 -5.88 7.40 -0.71
C ARG A 237 -5.33 6.29 0.15
N CYS A 238 -4.16 5.79 -0.26
CA CYS A 238 -3.48 4.68 0.39
C CYS A 238 -2.09 5.10 0.87
N LEU A 239 -1.66 4.53 1.98
CA LEU A 239 -0.32 4.71 2.53
C LEU A 239 0.13 3.44 3.23
N VAL A 240 1.35 3.02 2.95
CA VAL A 240 2.07 2.07 3.80
C VAL A 240 3.36 2.70 4.29
N MET A 241 3.72 2.40 5.54
CA MET A 241 4.97 2.85 6.16
C MET A 241 5.56 1.77 7.06
N TYR A 242 6.89 1.75 7.13
CA TYR A 242 7.67 1.19 8.23
C TYR A 242 8.39 2.34 8.92
N ALA A 243 8.09 2.58 10.18
CA ALA A 243 8.66 3.70 10.93
C ALA A 243 9.08 3.29 12.36
N MET A 244 10.04 4.01 12.91
CA MET A 244 10.48 3.84 14.29
C MET A 244 9.67 4.77 15.22
N VAL A 245 8.51 4.33 15.68
CA VAL A 245 7.67 5.12 16.60
C VAL A 245 8.14 4.87 18.03
N ARG A 246 8.74 5.89 18.65
CA ARG A 246 9.30 5.78 20.02
C ARG A 246 10.20 4.54 20.22
N LYS A 247 11.14 4.33 19.30
CA LYS A 247 12.06 3.16 19.28
C LYS A 247 11.37 1.81 19.01
N ARG A 248 10.05 1.79 18.71
CA ARG A 248 9.30 0.59 18.35
C ARG A 248 9.18 0.52 16.82
N PRO A 249 9.70 -0.54 16.17
CA PRO A 249 9.54 -0.71 14.74
C PRO A 249 8.08 -1.04 14.43
N THR A 250 7.43 -0.17 13.68
CA THR A 250 5.98 -0.23 13.45
C THR A 250 5.68 -0.23 11.96
N VAL A 251 4.88 -1.19 11.53
CA VAL A 251 4.25 -1.20 10.21
C VAL A 251 2.88 -0.54 10.31
N MET A 252 2.59 0.35 9.40
CA MET A 252 1.31 1.02 9.27
C MET A 252 0.80 0.86 7.85
N VAL A 253 -0.43 0.39 7.69
CA VAL A 253 -1.15 0.29 6.42
C VAL A 253 -2.46 1.03 6.55
N PHE A 254 -2.73 1.94 5.63
CA PHE A 254 -3.95 2.72 5.51
C PHE A 254 -4.46 2.59 4.08
N LEU A 255 -5.68 2.10 3.89
CA LEU A 255 -6.34 1.96 2.60
C LEU A 255 -7.68 2.70 2.60
N ASP A 256 -8.08 3.14 1.43
CA ASP A 256 -9.36 3.83 1.21
C ASP A 256 -9.60 5.00 2.17
N ALA A 257 -8.60 5.87 2.31
CA ALA A 257 -8.79 7.08 3.09
C ALA A 257 -9.45 8.18 2.25
N GLN A 258 -10.58 8.70 2.74
CA GLN A 258 -11.31 9.76 2.07
C GLN A 258 -10.73 11.14 2.41
N GLY A 259 -10.54 11.98 1.38
CA GLY A 259 -9.96 13.34 1.51
C GLY A 259 -8.46 13.43 1.24
N LYS A 260 -8.02 14.63 0.83
CA LYS A 260 -6.69 14.86 0.22
C LYS A 260 -5.46 14.47 1.06
N LEU A 261 -5.54 14.61 2.38
CA LEU A 261 -4.43 14.35 3.33
C LEU A 261 -4.78 13.33 4.41
N SER A 262 -5.93 12.67 4.32
CA SER A 262 -6.50 11.82 5.35
C SER A 262 -5.58 10.66 5.76
N HIS A 263 -4.95 9.97 4.81
CA HIS A 263 -4.01 8.88 5.07
C HIS A 263 -2.78 9.32 5.88
N THR A 264 -2.28 10.57 5.68
CA THR A 264 -1.18 11.12 6.47
C THR A 264 -1.66 11.66 7.82
N ALA A 265 -2.88 12.18 7.90
CA ALA A 265 -3.51 12.55 9.17
C ALA A 265 -3.73 11.31 10.05
N ASP A 266 -4.18 10.20 9.48
CA ASP A 266 -4.33 8.92 10.18
C ASP A 266 -3.00 8.41 10.72
N ALA A 267 -1.92 8.50 9.93
CA ALA A 267 -0.58 8.15 10.40
C ALA A 267 -0.16 9.01 11.62
N ASN A 268 -0.46 10.32 11.61
CA ASN A 268 -0.20 11.20 12.77
C ASN A 268 -1.05 10.79 13.99
N ARG A 269 -2.35 10.49 13.80
CA ARG A 269 -3.23 10.02 14.90
C ARG A 269 -2.68 8.74 15.53
N VAL A 270 -2.27 7.78 14.71
CA VAL A 270 -1.65 6.53 15.18
C VAL A 270 -0.35 6.80 15.93
N ARG A 271 0.51 7.69 15.44
CA ARG A 271 1.75 8.07 16.12
C ARG A 271 1.47 8.69 17.49
N THR A 272 0.49 9.58 17.58
CA THR A 272 0.06 10.21 18.85
C THR A 272 -0.51 9.16 19.80
N TRP A 273 -1.38 8.30 19.31
CA TRP A 273 -1.95 7.21 20.09
C TRP A 273 -0.88 6.26 20.63
N MET A 274 0.09 5.84 19.84
CA MET A 274 1.20 5.00 20.30
C MET A 274 2.06 5.71 21.35
N ALA A 275 1.99 7.04 21.45
CA ALA A 275 2.66 7.79 22.51
C ALA A 275 2.02 7.59 23.90
N THR A 276 0.75 7.21 23.96
CA THR A 276 0.04 6.96 25.23
C THR A 276 0.38 5.61 25.85
N PHE A 277 0.88 4.63 25.11
CA PHE A 277 1.21 3.28 25.61
C PHE A 277 2.17 3.26 26.81
N ARG A 278 3.07 4.25 26.92
CA ARG A 278 4.00 4.35 28.06
C ARG A 278 3.38 4.94 29.33
N LYS A 279 2.28 5.66 29.22
CA LYS A 279 1.59 6.20 30.40
C LYS A 279 0.90 5.09 31.21
N LEU A 280 0.36 4.08 30.48
CA LEU A 280 -0.37 2.96 31.09
C LEU A 280 0.54 1.86 31.66
N ALA A 281 1.79 1.73 31.16
CA ALA A 281 2.75 0.72 31.66
C ALA A 281 3.58 1.19 32.87
N ARG A 282 3.33 2.39 33.44
CA ARG A 282 4.01 2.97 34.58
C ARG A 282 3.11 3.10 35.83
N HIS A 283 1.89 2.61 35.75
CA HIS A 283 0.94 2.43 36.86
C HIS A 283 0.62 0.95 37.03
#